data_fcbb68cddc2bb4d22e9663c23c85a2b6
#
_entry.id   fcbb68cddc2bb4d22e9663c23c85a2b6
#
_cell.length_a   1.000
_cell.length_b   1.000
_cell.length_c   1.000
_cell.angle_alpha   90.00
_cell.angle_beta   90.00
_cell.angle_gamma   90.00
#
_symmetry.space_group_name_H-M   'P 1'
#
loop_
_entity.id
_entity.type
_entity.pdbx_description
1 polymer ?
#
loop_
_entity_poly.entity_id
_entity_poly.type
_entity_poly.pdbx_seq_one_letter_code
_entity_poly.pdbx_strand_id
1 'polypeptide(L)'
;TLRHVKLNDEQKDRALEHISREGKRLEKLSGKMLQMLGLHQNDSIKMESHSIGELLEHVVQLEAEQAAQRQIQLQTEYEDFSMKMDDELMESLLVNLIDNALRATEAGGRITVKAYKESGRKILEVADNGRGIPQEELGKITEAFYMVDKSRSRQEGGAGLGLALCVKIAEVHGGRLDITSQLGTGTKVRVIFDKKR
;
A
#
# COMPACT_ATOMS: atom_id res chain seq x y z
N THR A 1 -13.31 -9.22 30.01
CA THR A 1 -13.74 -7.95 30.64
C THR A 1 -15.25 -7.74 30.47
N LEU A 2 -15.84 -7.95 29.30
CA LEU A 2 -17.29 -7.77 29.03
C LEU A 2 -18.21 -8.73 29.82
N ARG A 3 -17.68 -9.87 30.28
CA ARG A 3 -18.47 -10.88 31.02
C ARG A 3 -18.68 -10.57 32.51
N HIS A 4 -17.91 -9.67 33.11
CA HIS A 4 -17.90 -9.48 34.56
C HIS A 4 -18.08 -8.02 35.02
N VAL A 5 -18.24 -7.06 34.10
CA VAL A 5 -18.45 -5.64 34.42
C VAL A 5 -19.79 -5.20 33.87
N LYS A 6 -20.62 -4.59 34.71
CA LYS A 6 -21.85 -3.91 34.26
C LYS A 6 -21.45 -2.63 33.53
N LEU A 7 -21.40 -2.71 32.22
CA LEU A 7 -21.14 -1.56 31.33
C LEU A 7 -22.48 -0.85 31.06
N ASN A 8 -22.45 0.47 30.96
CA ASN A 8 -23.56 1.23 30.41
C ASN A 8 -23.58 1.04 28.87
N ASP A 9 -24.66 1.46 28.19
CA ASP A 9 -24.84 1.20 26.75
C ASP A 9 -23.75 1.88 25.92
N GLU A 10 -23.34 3.10 26.23
CA GLU A 10 -22.23 3.81 25.58
C GLU A 10 -20.89 3.07 25.72
N GLN A 11 -20.62 2.48 26.86
CA GLN A 11 -19.41 1.66 27.09
C GLN A 11 -19.44 0.35 26.32
N LYS A 12 -20.65 -0.25 26.15
CA LYS A 12 -20.82 -1.45 25.32
C LYS A 12 -20.56 -1.13 23.85
N ASP A 13 -21.14 -0.04 23.34
CA ASP A 13 -20.96 0.36 21.94
C ASP A 13 -19.50 0.64 21.63
N ARG A 14 -18.79 1.38 22.46
CA ARG A 14 -17.34 1.60 22.33
C ARG A 14 -16.53 0.30 22.36
N ALA A 15 -16.92 -0.65 23.21
CA ALA A 15 -16.24 -1.95 23.28
C ALA A 15 -16.51 -2.79 22.02
N LEU A 16 -17.74 -2.78 21.49
CA LEU A 16 -18.09 -3.46 20.24
C LEU A 16 -17.37 -2.85 19.03
N GLU A 17 -17.31 -1.53 18.93
CA GLU A 17 -16.53 -0.84 17.90
C GLU A 17 -15.04 -1.21 17.97
N HIS A 18 -14.48 -1.25 19.18
CA HIS A 18 -13.08 -1.66 19.37
C HIS A 18 -12.84 -3.10 18.92
N ILE A 19 -13.70 -4.04 19.32
CA ILE A 19 -13.63 -5.45 18.92
C ILE A 19 -13.75 -5.59 17.39
N SER A 20 -14.70 -4.89 16.78
CA SER A 20 -14.90 -4.90 15.33
C SER A 20 -13.66 -4.38 14.59
N ARG A 21 -13.06 -3.29 15.05
CA ARG A 21 -11.86 -2.69 14.47
C ARG A 21 -10.66 -3.64 14.59
N GLU A 22 -10.45 -4.25 15.76
CA GLU A 22 -9.35 -5.21 15.94
C GLU A 22 -9.59 -6.50 15.14
N GLY A 23 -10.82 -6.96 14.99
CA GLY A 23 -11.18 -8.09 14.12
C GLY A 23 -10.83 -7.82 12.66
N LYS A 24 -11.24 -6.68 12.11
CA LYS A 24 -10.89 -6.25 10.74
C LYS A 24 -9.36 -6.10 10.55
N ARG A 25 -8.65 -5.65 11.60
CA ARG A 25 -7.18 -5.55 11.56
C ARG A 25 -6.51 -6.91 11.47
N LEU A 26 -6.98 -7.89 12.27
CA LEU A 26 -6.46 -9.27 12.26
C LEU A 26 -6.74 -9.95 10.91
N GLU A 27 -7.91 -9.74 10.33
CA GLU A 27 -8.27 -10.23 9.01
C GLU A 27 -7.31 -9.70 7.93
N LYS A 28 -7.09 -8.36 7.87
CA LYS A 28 -6.14 -7.75 6.95
C LYS A 28 -4.70 -8.27 7.16
N LEU A 29 -4.28 -8.47 8.40
CA LEU A 29 -2.97 -9.00 8.74
C LEU A 29 -2.83 -10.44 8.24
N SER A 30 -3.80 -11.30 8.55
CA SER A 30 -3.82 -12.71 8.11
C SER A 30 -3.80 -12.81 6.58
N GLY A 31 -4.61 -12.02 5.87
CA GLY A 31 -4.63 -11.97 4.41
C GLY A 31 -3.26 -11.63 3.82
N LYS A 32 -2.58 -10.58 4.34
CA LYS A 32 -1.23 -10.21 3.87
C LYS A 32 -0.18 -11.27 4.17
N MET A 33 -0.27 -11.95 5.31
CA MET A 33 0.64 -13.06 5.63
C MET A 33 0.41 -14.26 4.70
N LEU A 34 -0.83 -14.63 4.42
CA LEU A 34 -1.15 -15.70 3.47
C LEU A 34 -0.69 -15.37 2.06
N GLN A 35 -0.86 -14.12 1.62
CA GLN A 35 -0.37 -13.65 0.32
C GLN A 35 1.17 -13.73 0.26
N MET A 36 1.89 -13.30 1.30
CA MET A 36 3.36 -13.45 1.36
C MET A 36 3.80 -14.91 1.30
N LEU A 37 3.10 -15.83 1.98
CA LEU A 37 3.40 -17.25 1.93
C LEU A 37 3.13 -17.84 0.53
N GLY A 38 2.02 -17.48 -0.11
CA GLY A 38 1.69 -17.89 -1.48
C GLY A 38 2.72 -17.46 -2.51
N LEU A 39 3.28 -16.25 -2.36
CA LEU A 39 4.35 -15.75 -3.24
C LEU A 39 5.66 -16.55 -3.15
N HIS A 40 5.90 -17.27 -2.06
CA HIS A 40 7.07 -18.15 -1.92
C HIS A 40 6.91 -19.48 -2.66
N GLN A 41 5.68 -19.92 -2.93
CA GLN A 41 5.40 -21.21 -3.56
C GLN A 41 5.28 -21.15 -5.10
N ASN A 42 5.26 -19.96 -5.70
CA ASN A 42 5.27 -19.65 -7.15
C ASN A 42 4.25 -20.40 -8.05
N ASP A 43 3.53 -21.39 -7.54
CA ASP A 43 2.74 -22.32 -8.34
C ASP A 43 1.39 -21.77 -8.84
N SER A 44 0.99 -20.57 -8.42
CA SER A 44 -0.30 -19.98 -8.78
C SER A 44 -0.24 -18.63 -9.51
N ILE A 45 0.96 -18.11 -9.81
CA ILE A 45 1.12 -16.77 -10.38
C ILE A 45 0.82 -16.79 -11.87
N LYS A 46 -0.19 -16.04 -12.28
CA LYS A 46 -0.64 -15.98 -13.68
C LYS A 46 -0.10 -14.74 -14.38
N MET A 47 1.00 -14.91 -15.11
CA MET A 47 1.62 -13.81 -15.87
C MET A 47 0.96 -13.63 -17.22
N GLU A 48 -0.07 -12.81 -17.30
CA GLU A 48 -0.79 -12.45 -18.52
C GLU A 48 -0.48 -11.02 -18.96
N SER A 49 -0.79 -10.66 -20.20
CA SER A 49 -0.54 -9.31 -20.73
C SER A 49 -1.73 -8.42 -20.41
N HIS A 50 -1.55 -7.43 -19.55
CA HIS A 50 -2.58 -6.47 -19.13
C HIS A 50 -2.16 -5.03 -19.46
N SER A 51 -3.13 -4.13 -19.66
CA SER A 51 -2.94 -2.69 -19.78
C SER A 51 -2.65 -2.09 -18.41
N ILE A 52 -1.61 -1.27 -18.33
CA ILE A 52 -1.31 -0.53 -17.12
C ILE A 52 -2.32 0.60 -16.89
N GLY A 53 -2.82 1.22 -17.95
CA GLY A 53 -3.83 2.26 -17.85
C GLY A 53 -5.10 1.74 -17.16
N GLU A 54 -5.62 0.61 -17.61
CA GLU A 54 -6.80 -0.03 -17.02
C GLU A 54 -6.58 -0.37 -15.54
N LEU A 55 -5.43 -0.93 -15.18
CA LEU A 55 -5.09 -1.22 -13.80
C LEU A 55 -5.04 0.04 -12.93
N LEU A 56 -4.40 1.12 -13.39
CA LEU A 56 -4.29 2.35 -12.63
C LEU A 56 -5.66 3.01 -12.42
N GLU A 57 -6.50 3.06 -13.45
CA GLU A 57 -7.86 3.60 -13.35
C GLU A 57 -8.70 2.82 -12.35
N HIS A 58 -8.63 1.48 -12.43
CA HIS A 58 -9.34 0.60 -11.50
C HIS A 58 -8.91 0.84 -10.04
N VAL A 59 -7.62 0.85 -9.77
CA VAL A 59 -7.10 1.02 -8.40
C VAL A 59 -7.39 2.42 -7.85
N VAL A 60 -7.26 3.46 -8.67
CA VAL A 60 -7.60 4.84 -8.24
C VAL A 60 -9.09 4.95 -7.93
N GLN A 61 -9.95 4.29 -8.71
CA GLN A 61 -11.38 4.25 -8.43
C GLN A 61 -11.70 3.51 -7.12
N LEU A 62 -11.03 2.39 -6.83
CA LEU A 62 -11.19 1.68 -5.55
C LEU A 62 -10.84 2.54 -4.34
N GLU A 63 -9.80 3.35 -4.44
CA GLU A 63 -9.28 4.16 -3.34
C GLU A 63 -9.90 5.57 -3.28
N ALA A 64 -10.72 5.96 -4.27
CA ALA A 64 -11.29 7.31 -4.39
C ALA A 64 -12.15 7.70 -3.20
N GLU A 65 -13.00 6.81 -2.70
CA GLU A 65 -13.88 7.07 -1.55
C GLU A 65 -13.05 7.31 -0.27
N GLN A 66 -12.04 6.48 -0.03
CA GLN A 66 -11.16 6.63 1.14
C GLN A 66 -10.34 7.92 1.07
N ALA A 67 -9.86 8.30 -0.11
CA ALA A 67 -9.16 9.56 -0.33
C ALA A 67 -10.11 10.76 -0.08
N ALA A 68 -11.33 10.71 -0.60
CA ALA A 68 -12.33 11.76 -0.41
C ALA A 68 -12.74 11.93 1.06
N GLN A 69 -12.95 10.85 1.80
CA GLN A 69 -13.24 10.88 3.24
C GLN A 69 -12.12 11.54 4.05
N ARG A 70 -10.87 11.42 3.60
CA ARG A 70 -9.69 12.05 4.20
C ARG A 70 -9.38 13.45 3.64
N GLN A 71 -10.19 13.95 2.70
CA GLN A 71 -9.97 15.22 2.00
C GLN A 71 -8.60 15.27 1.28
N ILE A 72 -8.16 14.16 0.69
CA ILE A 72 -6.90 14.02 -0.04
C ILE A 72 -7.21 13.93 -1.54
N GLN A 73 -6.47 14.69 -2.35
CA GLN A 73 -6.57 14.62 -3.80
C GLN A 73 -5.80 13.39 -4.30
N LEU A 74 -6.51 12.42 -4.86
CA LEU A 74 -5.92 11.25 -5.52
C LEU A 74 -6.08 11.41 -7.04
N GLN A 75 -4.96 11.37 -7.77
CA GLN A 75 -4.94 11.56 -9.22
C GLN A 75 -4.02 10.56 -9.90
N THR A 76 -4.28 10.28 -11.19
CA THR A 76 -3.43 9.41 -12.00
C THR A 76 -2.93 10.13 -13.25
N GLU A 77 -1.70 9.81 -13.65
CA GLU A 77 -1.04 10.29 -14.88
C GLU A 77 -0.29 9.11 -15.48
N TYR A 78 -0.58 8.71 -16.72
CA TYR A 78 0.11 7.55 -17.28
C TYR A 78 0.30 7.63 -18.80
N GLU A 79 1.39 7.01 -19.27
CA GLU A 79 1.52 6.50 -20.62
C GLU A 79 0.95 5.09 -20.62
N ASP A 80 -0.01 4.81 -21.50
CA ASP A 80 -0.53 3.45 -21.58
C ASP A 80 0.48 2.51 -22.25
N PHE A 81 0.70 1.36 -21.59
CA PHE A 81 1.47 0.26 -22.13
C PHE A 81 1.02 -1.05 -21.49
N SER A 82 1.17 -2.13 -22.23
CA SER A 82 0.92 -3.46 -21.67
C SER A 82 2.20 -4.07 -21.11
N MET A 83 2.04 -4.88 -20.06
CA MET A 83 3.12 -5.72 -19.52
C MET A 83 2.57 -7.07 -19.04
N LYS A 84 3.45 -8.09 -19.03
CA LYS A 84 3.10 -9.36 -18.41
C LYS A 84 3.12 -9.21 -16.90
N MET A 85 1.99 -9.46 -16.29
CA MET A 85 1.82 -9.37 -14.83
C MET A 85 0.68 -10.28 -14.36
N ASP A 86 0.67 -10.57 -13.08
CA ASP A 86 -0.49 -11.08 -12.37
C ASP A 86 -1.28 -9.86 -11.88
N ASP A 87 -2.49 -9.71 -12.39
CA ASP A 87 -3.31 -8.51 -12.20
C ASP A 87 -3.70 -8.31 -10.73
N GLU A 88 -4.10 -9.38 -10.05
CA GLU A 88 -4.48 -9.33 -8.63
C GLU A 88 -3.30 -8.94 -7.72
N LEU A 89 -2.11 -9.44 -8.03
CA LEU A 89 -0.90 -9.08 -7.28
C LEU A 89 -0.50 -7.63 -7.53
N MET A 90 -0.59 -7.16 -8.77
CA MET A 90 -0.25 -5.78 -9.10
C MET A 90 -1.26 -4.78 -8.53
N GLU A 91 -2.55 -5.12 -8.52
CA GLU A 91 -3.58 -4.38 -7.79
C GLU A 91 -3.24 -4.29 -6.30
N SER A 92 -2.95 -5.44 -5.67
CA SER A 92 -2.55 -5.50 -4.26
C SER A 92 -1.32 -4.63 -3.96
N LEU A 93 -0.32 -4.61 -4.84
CA LEU A 93 0.86 -3.75 -4.71
C LEU A 93 0.46 -2.28 -4.71
N LEU A 94 -0.31 -1.82 -5.71
CA LEU A 94 -0.71 -0.42 -5.83
C LEU A 94 -1.60 0.02 -4.68
N VAL A 95 -2.58 -0.78 -4.28
CA VAL A 95 -3.44 -0.52 -3.11
C VAL A 95 -2.59 -0.38 -1.84
N ASN A 96 -1.59 -1.23 -1.62
CA ASN A 96 -0.69 -1.09 -0.46
C ASN A 96 0.14 0.19 -0.51
N LEU A 97 0.62 0.62 -1.67
CA LEU A 97 1.36 1.86 -1.83
C LEU A 97 0.47 3.09 -1.59
N ILE A 98 -0.75 3.09 -2.15
CA ILE A 98 -1.72 4.17 -1.98
C ILE A 98 -2.20 4.25 -0.52
N ASP A 99 -2.50 3.11 0.14
CA ASP A 99 -2.88 3.07 1.56
C ASP A 99 -1.77 3.65 2.47
N ASN A 100 -0.50 3.38 2.17
CA ASN A 100 0.62 3.99 2.86
C ASN A 100 0.69 5.51 2.63
N ALA A 101 0.50 5.97 1.41
CA ALA A 101 0.46 7.39 1.06
C ALA A 101 -0.72 8.11 1.75
N LEU A 102 -1.92 7.51 1.76
CA LEU A 102 -3.11 8.04 2.45
C LEU A 102 -2.90 8.21 3.96
N ARG A 103 -2.13 7.29 4.59
CA ARG A 103 -1.77 7.38 6.02
C ARG A 103 -0.72 8.45 6.30
N ALA A 104 0.15 8.74 5.33
CA ALA A 104 1.21 9.74 5.47
C ALA A 104 0.74 11.15 5.18
N THR A 105 -0.34 11.30 4.41
CA THR A 105 -0.84 12.57 3.90
C THR A 105 -1.94 13.14 4.80
N GLU A 106 -1.90 14.44 5.06
CA GLU A 106 -2.92 15.15 5.80
C GLU A 106 -4.03 15.70 4.89
N ALA A 107 -5.15 16.13 5.46
CA ALA A 107 -6.25 16.74 4.73
C ALA A 107 -5.76 17.93 3.88
N GLY A 108 -6.24 18.04 2.65
CA GLY A 108 -5.78 19.01 1.65
C GLY A 108 -4.53 18.58 0.88
N GLY A 109 -3.92 17.44 1.25
CA GLY A 109 -2.76 16.92 0.53
C GLY A 109 -3.10 16.23 -0.77
N ARG A 110 -2.06 15.72 -1.44
CA ARG A 110 -2.15 15.12 -2.78
C ARG A 110 -1.35 13.83 -2.87
N ILE A 111 -1.94 12.87 -3.57
CA ILE A 111 -1.29 11.61 -3.97
C ILE A 111 -1.40 11.50 -5.49
N THR A 112 -0.29 11.21 -6.15
CA THR A 112 -0.24 10.99 -7.60
C THR A 112 0.26 9.59 -7.88
N VAL A 113 -0.51 8.84 -8.68
CA VAL A 113 -0.15 7.51 -9.18
C VAL A 113 0.26 7.65 -10.63
N LYS A 114 1.48 7.24 -10.98
CA LYS A 114 2.01 7.38 -12.35
C LYS A 114 2.45 6.05 -12.93
N ALA A 115 2.32 5.94 -14.27
CA ALA A 115 2.97 4.91 -15.04
C ALA A 115 3.64 5.54 -16.27
N TYR A 116 4.90 5.21 -16.50
CA TYR A 116 5.68 5.77 -17.61
C TYR A 116 6.85 4.88 -18.00
N LYS A 117 7.46 5.19 -19.15
CA LYS A 117 8.69 4.55 -19.59
C LYS A 117 9.86 5.52 -19.45
N GLU A 118 10.92 5.07 -18.82
CA GLU A 118 12.16 5.83 -18.67
C GLU A 118 13.35 4.95 -19.02
N SER A 119 14.16 5.35 -20.00
CA SER A 119 15.36 4.63 -20.43
C SER A 119 15.08 3.15 -20.79
N GLY A 120 13.92 2.87 -21.35
CA GLY A 120 13.47 1.51 -21.73
C GLY A 120 12.98 0.65 -20.58
N ARG A 121 12.92 1.17 -19.37
CA ARG A 121 12.28 0.57 -18.19
C ARG A 121 10.83 1.00 -18.09
N LYS A 122 9.99 0.14 -17.55
CA LYS A 122 8.62 0.47 -17.17
C LYS A 122 8.59 0.81 -15.69
N ILE A 123 7.96 1.92 -15.34
CA ILE A 123 7.94 2.45 -13.97
C ILE A 123 6.50 2.69 -13.55
N LEU A 124 6.13 2.17 -12.38
CA LEU A 124 4.96 2.57 -11.63
C LEU A 124 5.43 3.41 -10.45
N GLU A 125 4.82 4.55 -10.22
CA GLU A 125 5.20 5.49 -9.17
C GLU A 125 3.98 5.91 -8.36
N VAL A 126 4.08 5.87 -7.04
CA VAL A 126 3.14 6.50 -6.12
C VAL A 126 3.89 7.57 -5.36
N ALA A 127 3.44 8.81 -5.48
CA ALA A 127 4.05 9.95 -4.82
C ALA A 127 3.01 10.69 -3.96
N ASP A 128 3.38 11.02 -2.73
CA ASP A 128 2.60 11.82 -1.81
C ASP A 128 3.37 13.08 -1.37
N ASN A 129 2.65 14.10 -0.93
CA ASN A 129 3.19 15.29 -0.28
C ASN A 129 2.95 15.28 1.23
N GLY A 130 2.93 14.10 1.83
CA GLY A 130 2.70 13.90 3.26
C GLY A 130 3.92 14.20 4.12
N ARG A 131 3.93 13.63 5.32
CA ARG A 131 4.95 13.88 6.35
C ARG A 131 6.36 13.41 5.98
N GLY A 132 6.50 12.54 4.99
CA GLY A 132 7.78 11.94 4.63
C GLY A 132 8.30 10.95 5.67
N ILE A 133 9.50 10.42 5.41
CA ILE A 133 10.18 9.39 6.19
C ILE A 133 11.60 9.89 6.50
N PRO A 134 12.07 9.78 7.77
CA PRO A 134 13.45 10.09 8.13
C PRO A 134 14.44 9.22 7.35
N GLN A 135 15.56 9.81 6.93
CA GLN A 135 16.55 9.15 6.08
C GLN A 135 17.14 7.87 6.71
N GLU A 136 17.32 7.87 8.01
CA GLU A 136 17.80 6.74 8.81
C GLU A 136 16.85 5.54 8.85
N GLU A 137 15.56 5.77 8.52
CA GLU A 137 14.52 4.75 8.53
C GLU A 137 14.37 4.07 7.15
N LEU A 138 14.77 4.73 6.06
CA LEU A 138 14.54 4.26 4.68
C LEU A 138 15.09 2.85 4.42
N GLY A 139 16.20 2.49 5.06
CA GLY A 139 16.80 1.16 4.93
C GLY A 139 16.01 0.03 5.58
N LYS A 140 15.05 0.36 6.48
CA LYS A 140 14.33 -0.63 7.29
C LYS A 140 12.83 -0.73 6.95
N ILE A 141 12.26 0.30 6.33
CA ILE A 141 10.81 0.37 6.10
C ILE A 141 10.25 -0.75 5.23
N THR A 142 11.09 -1.45 4.48
CA THR A 142 10.74 -2.62 3.67
C THR A 142 10.84 -3.94 4.43
N GLU A 143 11.36 -3.93 5.66
CA GLU A 143 11.41 -5.12 6.51
C GLU A 143 10.00 -5.46 7.02
N ALA A 144 9.69 -6.75 7.09
CA ALA A 144 8.40 -7.19 7.61
C ALA A 144 8.24 -6.79 9.09
N PHE A 145 7.05 -6.30 9.44
CA PHE A 145 6.68 -5.81 10.78
C PHE A 145 7.41 -4.54 11.24
N TYR A 146 8.20 -3.90 10.37
CA TYR A 146 8.84 -2.64 10.70
C TYR A 146 7.84 -1.48 10.60
N MET A 147 7.91 -0.57 11.54
CA MET A 147 7.06 0.64 11.62
C MET A 147 7.87 1.78 12.24
N VAL A 148 7.97 2.91 11.55
CA VAL A 148 8.65 4.13 12.01
C VAL A 148 7.99 4.67 13.31
N ASP A 149 6.67 4.69 13.37
CA ASP A 149 5.89 5.05 14.56
C ASP A 149 4.91 3.94 14.91
N LYS A 150 5.26 3.15 15.93
CA LYS A 150 4.45 2.01 16.40
C LYS A 150 3.12 2.42 17.02
N SER A 151 3.03 3.60 17.63
CA SER A 151 1.84 4.06 18.35
C SER A 151 0.75 4.49 17.35
N ARG A 152 1.10 5.36 16.44
CA ARG A 152 0.21 5.89 15.38
C ARG A 152 -0.18 4.81 14.38
N SER A 153 0.79 4.01 13.93
CA SER A 153 0.53 2.93 12.96
C SER A 153 -0.43 1.87 13.50
N ARG A 154 -0.42 1.59 14.82
CA ARG A 154 -1.40 0.69 15.45
C ARG A 154 -2.80 1.28 15.44
N GLN A 155 -2.96 2.57 15.73
CA GLN A 155 -4.27 3.26 15.70
C GLN A 155 -4.87 3.28 14.29
N GLU A 156 -4.02 3.42 13.27
CA GLU A 156 -4.41 3.44 11.87
C GLU A 156 -4.51 2.02 11.24
N GLY A 157 -4.35 0.96 12.04
CA GLY A 157 -4.49 -0.44 11.58
C GLY A 157 -3.30 -0.98 10.77
N GLY A 158 -2.16 -0.30 10.81
CA GLY A 158 -0.93 -0.76 10.15
C GLY A 158 -0.33 -1.99 10.85
N ALA A 159 0.20 -2.94 10.08
CA ALA A 159 0.86 -4.15 10.57
C ALA A 159 2.35 -4.22 10.19
N GLY A 160 2.87 -3.24 9.44
CA GLY A 160 4.25 -3.24 8.96
C GLY A 160 4.54 -4.30 7.88
N LEU A 161 3.51 -4.81 7.21
CA LEU A 161 3.66 -5.82 6.15
C LEU A 161 3.47 -5.27 4.73
N GLY A 162 2.89 -4.08 4.58
CA GLY A 162 2.52 -3.56 3.26
C GLY A 162 3.70 -3.38 2.31
N LEU A 163 4.77 -2.68 2.74
CA LEU A 163 5.96 -2.47 1.90
C LEU A 163 6.76 -3.76 1.68
N ALA A 164 6.86 -4.63 2.69
CA ALA A 164 7.49 -5.93 2.53
C ALA A 164 6.77 -6.79 1.46
N LEU A 165 5.44 -6.77 1.46
CA LEU A 165 4.63 -7.42 0.43
C LEU A 165 4.85 -6.78 -0.95
N CYS A 166 4.90 -5.45 -1.04
CA CYS A 166 5.19 -4.74 -2.30
C CYS A 166 6.56 -5.14 -2.87
N VAL A 167 7.59 -5.28 -2.02
CA VAL A 167 8.92 -5.77 -2.46
C VAL A 167 8.79 -7.17 -3.09
N LYS A 168 8.09 -8.09 -2.41
CA LYS A 168 7.91 -9.46 -2.92
C LYS A 168 7.13 -9.52 -4.22
N ILE A 169 6.05 -8.76 -4.34
CA ILE A 169 5.28 -8.68 -5.57
C ILE A 169 6.14 -8.12 -6.71
N ALA A 170 6.90 -7.06 -6.46
CA ALA A 170 7.80 -6.49 -7.47
C ALA A 170 8.87 -7.50 -7.92
N GLU A 171 9.51 -8.22 -6.98
CA GLU A 171 10.51 -9.27 -7.27
C GLU A 171 9.95 -10.37 -8.18
N VAL A 172 8.75 -10.87 -7.87
CA VAL A 172 8.08 -11.91 -8.66
C VAL A 172 7.81 -11.44 -10.09
N HIS A 173 7.53 -10.15 -10.29
CA HIS A 173 7.33 -9.53 -11.60
C HIS A 173 8.65 -9.11 -12.28
N GLY A 174 9.81 -9.45 -11.70
CA GLY A 174 11.14 -9.08 -12.21
C GLY A 174 11.47 -7.60 -12.06
N GLY A 175 10.83 -6.93 -11.12
CA GLY A 175 11.06 -5.53 -10.75
C GLY A 175 11.70 -5.36 -9.39
N ARG A 176 11.86 -4.10 -8.99
CA ARG A 176 12.33 -3.71 -7.66
C ARG A 176 11.66 -2.43 -7.19
N LEU A 177 11.62 -2.23 -5.87
CA LEU A 177 11.21 -0.96 -5.28
C LEU A 177 12.42 -0.02 -5.14
N ASP A 178 12.16 1.26 -5.42
CA ASP A 178 13.07 2.38 -5.13
C ASP A 178 12.26 3.45 -4.39
N ILE A 179 12.72 3.84 -3.20
CA ILE A 179 11.99 4.73 -2.30
C ILE A 179 12.83 5.95 -2.02
N THR A 180 12.28 7.11 -2.33
CA THR A 180 12.87 8.41 -1.99
C THR A 180 11.89 9.18 -1.11
N SER A 181 12.39 9.75 -0.02
CA SER A 181 11.56 10.51 0.90
C SER A 181 12.36 11.61 1.57
N GLN A 182 11.66 12.69 1.90
CA GLN A 182 12.20 13.80 2.69
C GLN A 182 11.16 14.17 3.76
N LEU A 183 11.60 14.19 5.01
CA LEU A 183 10.75 14.53 6.14
C LEU A 183 10.11 15.91 5.94
N GLY A 184 8.79 16.00 6.13
CA GLY A 184 8.01 17.22 5.93
C GLY A 184 7.70 17.58 4.47
N THR A 185 8.15 16.78 3.50
CA THR A 185 7.95 17.07 2.05
C THR A 185 7.11 16.00 1.37
N GLY A 186 7.28 14.72 1.74
CA GLY A 186 6.55 13.60 1.19
C GLY A 186 7.43 12.41 0.84
N THR A 187 6.80 11.42 0.22
CA THR A 187 7.44 10.16 -0.19
C THR A 187 7.11 9.84 -1.63
N LYS A 188 8.08 9.27 -2.33
CA LYS A 188 7.92 8.73 -3.67
C LYS A 188 8.40 7.27 -3.66
N VAL A 189 7.53 6.36 -4.04
CA VAL A 189 7.83 4.94 -4.21
C VAL A 189 7.73 4.60 -5.68
N ARG A 190 8.81 4.09 -6.26
CA ARG A 190 8.87 3.63 -7.64
C ARG A 190 9.03 2.12 -7.68
N VAL A 191 8.22 1.47 -8.50
CA VAL A 191 8.38 0.07 -8.88
C VAL A 191 8.99 0.05 -10.27
N ILE A 192 10.21 -0.42 -10.40
CA ILE A 192 11.00 -0.36 -11.62
C ILE A 192 11.11 -1.76 -12.19
N PHE A 193 10.60 -1.95 -13.42
CA PHE A 193 10.69 -3.19 -14.17
C PHE A 193 11.76 -3.04 -15.26
N ASP A 194 12.83 -3.79 -15.15
CA ASP A 194 13.91 -3.75 -16.13
C ASP A 194 13.49 -4.40 -17.46
N LYS A 195 14.05 -3.90 -18.56
CA LYS A 195 13.82 -4.48 -19.88
C LYS A 195 14.33 -5.92 -19.87
N LYS A 196 13.45 -6.92 -20.05
CA LYS A 196 13.92 -8.29 -20.30
C LYS A 196 14.88 -8.27 -21.50
N ARG A 197 16.11 -8.72 -21.29
CA ARG A 197 17.08 -8.96 -22.37
C ARG A 197 16.59 -10.06 -23.30
#